data_814ef906f14669089a906f9b0d6e2337
#
_entry.id   814ef906f14669089a906f9b0d6e2337
#
_cell.length_a   1.000
_cell.length_b   1.000
_cell.length_c   1.000
_cell.angle_alpha   90.00
_cell.angle_beta   90.00
_cell.angle_gamma   90.00
#
_symmetry.space_group_name_H-M   'P 1'
#
loop_
_entity.id
_entity.type
_entity.pdbx_description
1 polymer ?
#
loop_
_entity_poly.entity_id
_entity_poly.type
_entity_poly.pdbx_seq_one_letter_code
_entity_poly.pdbx_strand_id
1 'polypeptide(L)'
;MIKGRILLAGGHTMKKRVVVALGHRALGTTLPEQLEAVKKSAKVIADLIQNGYQVAITHSNAPQVGMIHTALNEFAKQHEDYTAAPMCICSAMSQGYIGYDLQNNIREELLDRGIFRTVSTVLTSVVVDPYDEAFYTPTKVLGRYLNAEEANLERKKGNYIVEEPGKGFRRIVSAPNPVSIVEIDAIKALLDADQVVIACGGGGIPVLEQDNHLKGASAVIEKDLTAGKMAEETDADMLIILTSVEKVKIHMGRADEKDLGEITVDQAKKYMEEGHFGVYNMLPKFNASVNFVEGREGRSALITSYDKLNEALEGKTGTVIR
;
A
#
# COMPACT_ATOMS: atom_id res chain seq x y z
N MET A 1 -6.94 -9.09 -28.71
CA MET A 1 -7.04 -9.79 -27.39
C MET A 1 -7.29 -8.73 -26.34
N ILE A 2 -8.30 -8.90 -25.49
CA ILE A 2 -8.52 -8.00 -24.34
C ILE A 2 -7.42 -8.31 -23.34
N LYS A 3 -6.56 -7.33 -22.98
CA LYS A 3 -5.32 -7.50 -22.19
C LYS A 3 -5.49 -8.22 -20.85
N GLY A 4 -6.66 -8.10 -20.21
CA GLY A 4 -6.98 -8.69 -18.91
C GLY A 4 -7.66 -10.07 -18.95
N ARG A 5 -7.57 -10.84 -20.03
CA ARG A 5 -8.21 -12.14 -20.14
C ARG A 5 -7.24 -13.23 -20.55
N ILE A 6 -7.35 -14.40 -19.90
CA ILE A 6 -6.62 -15.62 -20.22
C ILE A 6 -7.59 -16.57 -20.93
N LEU A 7 -7.20 -17.11 -22.09
CA LEU A 7 -7.98 -18.12 -22.80
C LEU A 7 -7.69 -19.49 -22.15
N LEU A 8 -8.71 -20.15 -21.62
CA LEU A 8 -8.59 -21.50 -21.09
C LEU A 8 -8.83 -22.55 -22.19
N ALA A 9 -8.28 -23.74 -21.99
CA ALA A 9 -8.61 -24.91 -22.80
C ALA A 9 -10.13 -25.19 -22.68
N GLY A 10 -10.89 -25.00 -23.78
CA GLY A 10 -12.35 -25.08 -23.79
C GLY A 10 -13.09 -23.77 -24.12
N GLY A 11 -12.37 -22.71 -24.50
CA GLY A 11 -12.95 -21.45 -24.99
C GLY A 11 -13.46 -20.48 -23.90
N HIS A 12 -13.36 -20.83 -22.63
CA HIS A 12 -13.67 -19.92 -21.52
C HIS A 12 -12.50 -18.95 -21.32
N THR A 13 -12.79 -17.66 -21.13
CA THR A 13 -11.81 -16.65 -20.78
C THR A 13 -11.90 -16.31 -19.30
N MET A 14 -10.83 -16.54 -18.55
CA MET A 14 -10.70 -15.99 -17.20
C MET A 14 -10.10 -14.59 -17.25
N LYS A 15 -10.56 -13.72 -16.35
CA LYS A 15 -9.99 -12.40 -16.17
C LYS A 15 -8.69 -12.52 -15.37
N LYS A 16 -7.68 -11.78 -15.78
CA LYS A 16 -6.48 -11.63 -14.94
C LYS A 16 -6.81 -10.83 -13.68
N ARG A 17 -6.35 -11.33 -12.55
CA ARG A 17 -6.49 -10.64 -11.26
C ARG A 17 -5.25 -9.81 -11.00
N VAL A 18 -5.45 -8.55 -10.61
CA VAL A 18 -4.37 -7.63 -10.29
C VAL A 18 -4.58 -6.98 -8.93
N VAL A 19 -3.50 -6.83 -8.17
CA VAL A 19 -3.47 -6.00 -6.98
C VAL A 19 -2.75 -4.70 -7.30
N VAL A 20 -3.38 -3.56 -7.01
CA VAL A 20 -2.85 -2.23 -7.26
C VAL A 20 -2.53 -1.54 -5.95
N ALA A 21 -1.26 -1.23 -5.73
CA ALA A 21 -0.78 -0.49 -4.58
C ALA A 21 -0.69 1.01 -4.91
N LEU A 22 -1.63 1.80 -4.38
CA LEU A 22 -1.66 3.26 -4.56
C LEU A 22 -0.70 3.94 -3.59
N GLY A 23 0.29 4.66 -4.12
CA GLY A 23 1.24 5.44 -3.33
C GLY A 23 0.64 6.74 -2.79
N HIS A 24 1.41 7.48 -1.99
CA HIS A 24 0.97 8.71 -1.34
C HIS A 24 0.44 9.78 -2.32
N ARG A 25 1.07 9.93 -3.49
CA ARG A 25 0.63 10.90 -4.50
C ARG A 25 -0.77 10.65 -5.06
N ALA A 26 -1.29 9.41 -4.92
CA ALA A 26 -2.65 9.07 -5.32
C ALA A 26 -3.73 9.67 -4.41
N LEU A 27 -3.34 10.18 -3.24
CA LEU A 27 -4.26 10.57 -2.19
C LEU A 27 -4.04 12.00 -1.69
N GLY A 28 -2.90 12.63 -2.01
CA GLY A 28 -2.57 13.96 -1.47
C GLY A 28 -2.36 13.94 0.06
N THR A 29 -2.18 15.11 0.64
CA THR A 29 -1.93 15.32 2.08
C THR A 29 -3.12 16.00 2.76
N THR A 30 -3.72 16.98 2.11
CA THR A 30 -4.88 17.74 2.61
C THR A 30 -6.17 17.25 1.95
N LEU A 31 -7.33 17.55 2.55
CA LEU A 31 -8.64 17.20 1.97
C LEU A 31 -8.83 17.69 0.53
N PRO A 32 -8.54 18.97 0.19
CA PRO A 32 -8.65 19.42 -1.21
C PRO A 32 -7.74 18.66 -2.17
N GLU A 33 -6.48 18.40 -1.76
CA GLU A 33 -5.55 17.60 -2.57
C GLU A 33 -6.04 16.16 -2.73
N GLN A 34 -6.61 15.57 -1.69
CA GLN A 34 -7.15 14.21 -1.72
C GLN A 34 -8.31 14.12 -2.71
N LEU A 35 -9.26 15.04 -2.69
CA LEU A 35 -10.38 15.07 -3.62
C LEU A 35 -9.94 15.08 -5.09
N GLU A 36 -8.92 15.86 -5.42
CA GLU A 36 -8.37 15.90 -6.79
C GLU A 36 -7.54 14.66 -7.14
N ALA A 37 -6.75 14.16 -6.19
CA ALA A 37 -5.89 12.99 -6.41
C ALA A 37 -6.71 11.71 -6.58
N VAL A 38 -7.77 11.53 -5.79
CA VAL A 38 -8.64 10.35 -5.85
C VAL A 38 -9.39 10.27 -7.17
N LYS A 39 -9.85 11.40 -7.74
CA LYS A 39 -10.45 11.43 -9.09
C LYS A 39 -9.50 10.93 -10.17
N LYS A 40 -8.21 11.32 -10.10
CA LYS A 40 -7.18 10.83 -11.03
C LYS A 40 -6.94 9.34 -10.84
N SER A 41 -6.86 8.89 -9.60
CA SER A 41 -6.70 7.47 -9.26
C SER A 41 -7.88 6.62 -9.74
N ALA A 42 -9.11 7.14 -9.61
CA ALA A 42 -10.32 6.47 -10.09
C ALA A 42 -10.27 6.20 -11.60
N LYS A 43 -9.81 7.17 -12.42
CA LYS A 43 -9.65 6.98 -13.87
C LYS A 43 -8.68 5.86 -14.19
N VAL A 44 -7.52 5.82 -13.53
CA VAL A 44 -6.50 4.79 -13.71
C VAL A 44 -7.03 3.40 -13.35
N ILE A 45 -7.79 3.29 -12.25
CA ILE A 45 -8.43 2.03 -11.85
C ILE A 45 -9.54 1.62 -12.84
N ALA A 46 -10.35 2.57 -13.29
CA ALA A 46 -11.40 2.30 -14.28
C ALA A 46 -10.81 1.83 -15.63
N ASP A 47 -9.65 2.32 -16.03
CA ASP A 47 -8.94 1.83 -17.22
C ASP A 47 -8.58 0.34 -17.10
N LEU A 48 -8.08 -0.10 -15.93
CA LEU A 48 -7.80 -1.53 -15.68
C LEU A 48 -9.08 -2.37 -15.78
N ILE A 49 -10.15 -1.91 -15.17
CA ILE A 49 -11.45 -2.60 -15.16
C ILE A 49 -12.03 -2.70 -16.57
N GLN A 50 -11.97 -1.62 -17.34
CA GLN A 50 -12.41 -1.56 -18.73
C GLN A 50 -11.56 -2.48 -19.63
N ASN A 51 -10.27 -2.64 -19.34
CA ASN A 51 -9.38 -3.58 -20.01
C ASN A 51 -9.60 -5.05 -19.58
N GLY A 52 -10.57 -5.32 -18.71
CA GLY A 52 -11.01 -6.68 -18.35
C GLY A 52 -10.29 -7.31 -17.16
N TYR A 53 -9.56 -6.53 -16.35
CA TYR A 53 -8.95 -7.04 -15.13
C TYR A 53 -9.96 -7.16 -13.98
N GLN A 54 -9.73 -8.12 -13.07
CA GLN A 54 -10.26 -8.11 -11.70
C GLN A 54 -9.29 -7.32 -10.83
N VAL A 55 -9.79 -6.33 -10.09
CA VAL A 55 -8.91 -5.36 -9.41
C VAL A 55 -9.16 -5.35 -7.91
N ALA A 56 -8.11 -5.65 -7.14
CA ALA A 56 -8.03 -5.30 -5.72
C ALA A 56 -7.07 -4.11 -5.54
N ILE A 57 -7.37 -3.24 -4.60
CA ILE A 57 -6.66 -1.97 -4.39
C ILE A 57 -6.23 -1.89 -2.94
N THR A 58 -4.98 -1.54 -2.70
CA THR A 58 -4.53 -1.02 -1.41
C THR A 58 -4.01 0.41 -1.58
N HIS A 59 -4.00 1.19 -0.52
CA HIS A 59 -3.63 2.59 -0.57
C HIS A 59 -2.73 2.99 0.59
N SER A 60 -1.95 4.05 0.42
CA SER A 60 -1.21 4.69 1.50
C SER A 60 -2.17 5.44 2.44
N ASN A 61 -1.75 5.68 3.69
CA ASN A 61 -2.53 6.46 4.66
C ASN A 61 -1.67 7.37 5.56
N ALA A 62 -0.37 7.45 5.34
CA ALA A 62 0.56 8.04 6.31
C ALA A 62 0.19 9.47 6.79
N PRO A 63 -0.21 10.44 5.94
CA PRO A 63 -0.66 11.73 6.43
C PRO A 63 -1.98 11.64 7.20
N GLN A 64 -2.93 10.86 6.70
CA GLN A 64 -4.28 10.76 7.25
C GLN A 64 -4.28 10.08 8.63
N VAL A 65 -3.56 8.96 8.78
CA VAL A 65 -3.44 8.28 10.07
C VAL A 65 -2.72 9.15 11.10
N GLY A 66 -1.70 9.89 10.68
CA GLY A 66 -0.98 10.84 11.53
C GLY A 66 -1.87 12.00 12.00
N MET A 67 -2.70 12.55 11.12
CA MET A 67 -3.68 13.59 11.44
C MET A 67 -4.71 13.07 12.44
N ILE A 68 -5.34 11.94 12.16
CA ILE A 68 -6.34 11.32 13.05
C ILE A 68 -5.75 11.06 14.43
N HIS A 69 -4.58 10.42 14.48
CA HIS A 69 -3.89 10.14 15.74
C HIS A 69 -3.59 11.42 16.53
N THR A 70 -3.07 12.45 15.86
CA THR A 70 -2.76 13.74 16.53
C THR A 70 -4.03 14.40 17.05
N ALA A 71 -5.08 14.50 16.22
CA ALA A 71 -6.33 15.16 16.58
C ALA A 71 -7.00 14.50 17.79
N LEU A 72 -7.13 13.17 17.80
CA LEU A 72 -7.74 12.43 18.88
C LEU A 72 -6.93 12.51 20.18
N ASN A 73 -5.60 12.46 20.08
CA ASN A 73 -4.76 12.58 21.27
C ASN A 73 -4.71 14.00 21.84
N GLU A 74 -4.72 15.05 21.01
CA GLU A 74 -4.82 16.43 21.50
C GLU A 74 -6.18 16.70 22.13
N PHE A 75 -7.26 16.18 21.54
CA PHE A 75 -8.59 16.29 22.13
C PHE A 75 -8.67 15.59 23.49
N ALA A 76 -8.15 14.36 23.63
CA ALA A 76 -8.13 13.61 24.88
C ALA A 76 -7.32 14.28 26.00
N LYS A 77 -6.29 15.08 25.68
CA LYS A 77 -5.55 15.86 26.68
C LYS A 77 -6.37 16.97 27.32
N GLN A 78 -7.35 17.50 26.61
CA GLN A 78 -8.19 18.63 27.05
C GLN A 78 -9.50 18.16 27.67
N HIS A 79 -9.83 16.86 27.57
CA HIS A 79 -11.09 16.27 28.00
C HIS A 79 -10.83 14.96 28.73
N GLU A 80 -10.95 14.99 30.08
CA GLU A 80 -10.63 13.85 30.96
C GLU A 80 -11.52 12.60 30.70
N ASP A 81 -12.72 12.79 30.13
CA ASP A 81 -13.65 11.71 29.78
C ASP A 81 -13.24 10.92 28.54
N TYR A 82 -12.18 11.37 27.83
CA TYR A 82 -11.69 10.73 26.61
C TYR A 82 -10.29 10.17 26.79
N THR A 83 -10.02 9.05 26.13
CA THR A 83 -8.73 8.40 26.16
C THR A 83 -7.98 8.58 24.84
N ALA A 84 -6.65 8.53 24.90
CA ALA A 84 -5.81 8.53 23.70
C ALA A 84 -6.16 7.35 22.78
N ALA A 85 -6.26 7.61 21.48
CA ALA A 85 -6.59 6.59 20.50
C ALA A 85 -5.35 5.72 20.16
N PRO A 86 -5.44 4.40 20.28
CA PRO A 86 -4.39 3.49 19.83
C PRO A 86 -4.16 3.61 18.32
N MET A 87 -2.93 3.33 17.86
CA MET A 87 -2.56 3.44 16.45
C MET A 87 -3.38 2.50 15.55
N CYS A 88 -3.70 1.30 15.99
CA CYS A 88 -4.54 0.36 15.26
C CYS A 88 -5.96 0.92 15.00
N ILE A 89 -6.55 1.64 15.96
CA ILE A 89 -7.85 2.30 15.78
C ILE A 89 -7.73 3.46 14.78
N CYS A 90 -6.67 4.26 14.85
CA CYS A 90 -6.42 5.32 13.87
C CYS A 90 -6.21 4.75 12.46
N SER A 91 -5.56 3.59 12.33
CA SER A 91 -5.41 2.86 11.07
C SER A 91 -6.78 2.43 10.53
N ALA A 92 -7.65 1.85 11.36
CA ALA A 92 -9.00 1.46 10.97
C ALA A 92 -9.83 2.68 10.49
N MET A 93 -9.78 3.80 11.23
CA MET A 93 -10.45 5.04 10.84
C MET A 93 -9.93 5.56 9.50
N SER A 94 -8.62 5.48 9.25
CA SER A 94 -8.02 5.91 7.99
C SER A 94 -8.45 5.05 6.80
N GLN A 95 -8.65 3.74 7.01
CA GLN A 95 -9.19 2.84 5.98
C GLN A 95 -10.62 3.24 5.59
N GLY A 96 -11.46 3.52 6.56
CA GLY A 96 -12.83 3.98 6.31
C GLY A 96 -12.85 5.32 5.59
N TYR A 97 -12.06 6.28 6.04
CA TYR A 97 -11.97 7.63 5.47
C TYR A 97 -11.49 7.61 4.01
N ILE A 98 -10.35 7.01 3.74
CA ILE A 98 -9.76 6.97 2.39
C ILE A 98 -10.55 6.00 1.50
N GLY A 99 -10.96 4.86 2.06
CA GLY A 99 -11.76 3.88 1.34
C GLY A 99 -13.09 4.44 0.86
N TYR A 100 -13.76 5.26 1.67
CA TYR A 100 -15.00 5.97 1.30
C TYR A 100 -14.77 6.87 0.07
N ASP A 101 -13.73 7.69 0.07
CA ASP A 101 -13.43 8.58 -1.04
C ASP A 101 -13.09 7.80 -2.33
N LEU A 102 -12.22 6.80 -2.23
CA LEU A 102 -11.85 5.95 -3.36
C LEU A 102 -13.06 5.19 -3.93
N GLN A 103 -13.86 4.59 -3.05
CA GLN A 103 -15.04 3.81 -3.43
C GLN A 103 -16.03 4.65 -4.22
N ASN A 104 -16.34 5.87 -3.75
CA ASN A 104 -17.29 6.76 -4.41
C ASN A 104 -16.76 7.24 -5.77
N ASN A 105 -15.52 7.70 -5.83
CA ASN A 105 -14.95 8.22 -7.07
C ASN A 105 -14.73 7.13 -8.13
N ILE A 106 -14.32 5.93 -7.73
CA ILE A 106 -14.19 4.79 -8.66
C ILE A 106 -15.57 4.38 -9.16
N ARG A 107 -16.58 4.31 -8.28
CA ARG A 107 -17.97 4.01 -8.68
C ARG A 107 -18.51 5.03 -9.67
N GLU A 108 -18.32 6.32 -9.42
CA GLU A 108 -18.72 7.40 -10.32
C GLU A 108 -18.06 7.25 -11.70
N GLU A 109 -16.75 7.11 -11.75
CA GLU A 109 -16.00 6.94 -13.00
C GLU A 109 -16.43 5.69 -13.79
N LEU A 110 -16.75 4.58 -13.09
CA LEU A 110 -17.26 3.37 -13.74
C LEU A 110 -18.64 3.58 -14.34
N LEU A 111 -19.55 4.27 -13.64
CA LEU A 111 -20.89 4.58 -14.12
C LEU A 111 -20.84 5.51 -15.34
N ASP A 112 -19.97 6.51 -15.34
CA ASP A 112 -19.75 7.42 -16.48
C ASP A 112 -19.27 6.67 -17.74
N ARG A 113 -18.58 5.54 -17.56
CA ARG A 113 -18.18 4.64 -18.65
C ARG A 113 -19.22 3.57 -18.99
N GLY A 114 -20.38 3.54 -18.35
CA GLY A 114 -21.39 2.50 -18.54
C GLY A 114 -20.99 1.14 -17.95
N ILE A 115 -20.08 1.10 -16.98
CA ILE A 115 -19.62 -0.13 -16.31
C ILE A 115 -20.32 -0.26 -14.97
N PHE A 116 -21.20 -1.26 -14.85
CA PHE A 116 -21.95 -1.51 -13.63
C PHE A 116 -21.24 -2.54 -12.77
N ARG A 117 -20.33 -2.08 -11.90
CA ARG A 117 -19.65 -2.90 -10.90
C ARG A 117 -19.70 -2.25 -9.53
N THR A 118 -19.91 -3.08 -8.52
CA THR A 118 -19.82 -2.64 -7.12
C THR A 118 -18.36 -2.42 -6.75
N VAL A 119 -18.11 -1.33 -6.05
CA VAL A 119 -16.83 -1.04 -5.41
C VAL A 119 -17.05 -1.15 -3.91
N SER A 120 -16.28 -1.97 -3.23
CA SER A 120 -16.44 -2.23 -1.79
C SER A 120 -15.13 -1.99 -1.05
N THR A 121 -15.22 -1.29 0.07
CA THR A 121 -14.10 -1.12 1.01
C THR A 121 -14.25 -2.12 2.14
N VAL A 122 -13.22 -2.93 2.36
CA VAL A 122 -13.13 -3.91 3.45
C VAL A 122 -12.17 -3.38 4.51
N LEU A 123 -12.65 -3.15 5.73
CA LEU A 123 -11.78 -2.92 6.88
C LEU A 123 -10.94 -4.19 7.08
N THR A 124 -9.63 -4.04 7.04
CA THR A 124 -8.74 -5.19 6.93
C THR A 124 -7.71 -5.20 8.04
N SER A 125 -7.73 -6.27 8.82
CA SER A 125 -6.73 -6.58 9.84
C SER A 125 -5.63 -7.44 9.23
N VAL A 126 -4.38 -7.17 9.62
CA VAL A 126 -3.22 -7.92 9.16
C VAL A 126 -2.45 -8.43 10.37
N VAL A 127 -2.29 -9.73 10.44
CA VAL A 127 -1.53 -10.40 11.51
C VAL A 127 -0.06 -10.10 11.34
N VAL A 128 0.60 -9.79 12.45
CA VAL A 128 2.04 -9.59 12.55
C VAL A 128 2.62 -10.51 13.64
N ASP A 129 3.87 -10.92 13.45
CA ASP A 129 4.56 -11.73 14.45
C ASP A 129 4.93 -10.87 15.68
N PRO A 130 4.51 -11.23 16.91
CA PRO A 130 4.88 -10.50 18.12
C PRO A 130 6.39 -10.47 18.38
N TYR A 131 7.14 -11.37 17.76
CA TYR A 131 8.59 -11.49 17.89
C TYR A 131 9.36 -10.86 16.72
N ASP A 132 8.67 -10.19 15.78
CA ASP A 132 9.33 -9.48 14.68
C ASP A 132 10.33 -8.45 15.23
N GLU A 133 11.55 -8.44 14.68
CA GLU A 133 12.64 -7.56 15.11
C GLU A 133 12.26 -6.08 15.06
N ALA A 134 11.33 -5.70 14.18
CA ALA A 134 10.82 -4.34 14.06
C ALA A 134 10.19 -3.81 15.37
N PHE A 135 9.73 -4.69 16.28
CA PHE A 135 9.22 -4.24 17.58
C PHE A 135 10.34 -3.80 18.52
N TYR A 136 11.54 -4.32 18.33
CA TYR A 136 12.73 -3.98 19.14
C TYR A 136 13.54 -2.84 18.51
N THR A 137 13.47 -2.71 17.17
CA THR A 137 14.21 -1.71 16.40
C THR A 137 13.25 -0.91 15.50
N PRO A 138 12.44 0.01 16.06
CA PRO A 138 11.52 0.81 15.27
C PRO A 138 12.26 1.68 14.25
N THR A 139 11.75 1.72 13.01
CA THR A 139 12.37 2.47 11.92
C THR A 139 11.40 3.33 11.12
N LYS A 140 10.09 3.07 11.21
CA LYS A 140 9.10 3.74 10.36
C LYS A 140 8.76 5.12 10.90
N VAL A 141 9.03 6.13 10.10
CA VAL A 141 8.71 7.52 10.43
C VAL A 141 7.20 7.76 10.36
N LEU A 142 6.65 8.41 11.39
CA LEU A 142 5.23 8.72 11.52
C LEU A 142 4.99 10.20 11.88
N GLY A 143 3.96 10.78 11.27
CA GLY A 143 3.47 12.11 11.61
C GLY A 143 4.35 13.26 11.12
N ARG A 144 4.15 14.43 11.70
CA ARG A 144 4.86 15.68 11.37
C ARG A 144 6.23 15.80 12.03
N TYR A 145 6.99 16.77 11.62
CA TYR A 145 8.18 17.19 12.35
C TYR A 145 7.80 17.82 13.69
N LEU A 146 8.58 17.51 14.70
CA LEU A 146 8.47 18.03 16.07
C LEU A 146 9.64 18.97 16.35
N ASN A 147 9.41 19.98 17.18
CA ASN A 147 10.50 20.75 17.77
C ASN A 147 11.13 20.00 18.96
N ALA A 148 12.19 20.53 19.55
CA ALA A 148 12.93 19.87 20.63
C ALA A 148 12.08 19.65 21.90
N GLU A 149 11.20 20.59 22.23
CA GLU A 149 10.30 20.49 23.38
C GLU A 149 9.25 19.39 23.19
N GLU A 150 8.58 19.39 22.04
CA GLU A 150 7.63 18.36 21.66
C GLU A 150 8.28 16.98 21.62
N ALA A 151 9.49 16.87 21.07
CA ALA A 151 10.26 15.63 21.01
C ALA A 151 10.56 15.08 22.42
N ASN A 152 10.93 15.96 23.36
CA ASN A 152 11.17 15.57 24.75
C ASN A 152 9.89 15.11 25.46
N LEU A 153 8.76 15.76 25.19
CA LEU A 153 7.46 15.31 25.72
C LEU A 153 7.08 13.93 25.18
N GLU A 154 7.29 13.67 23.91
CA GLU A 154 7.02 12.36 23.30
C GLU A 154 7.95 11.26 23.84
N ARG A 155 9.25 11.55 24.04
CA ARG A 155 10.19 10.62 24.71
C ARG A 155 9.75 10.26 26.13
N LYS A 156 9.26 11.24 26.90
CA LYS A 156 8.74 10.99 28.26
C LYS A 156 7.51 10.08 28.28
N LYS A 157 6.74 10.03 27.19
CA LYS A 157 5.62 9.10 27.01
C LYS A 157 6.06 7.70 26.54
N GLY A 158 7.37 7.48 26.35
CA GLY A 158 7.92 6.21 25.86
C GLY A 158 7.93 6.07 24.34
N ASN A 159 7.68 7.14 23.58
CA ASN A 159 7.74 7.10 22.12
C ASN A 159 9.19 7.21 21.63
N TYR A 160 9.49 6.47 20.58
CA TYR A 160 10.79 6.56 19.89
C TYR A 160 10.85 7.81 19.00
N ILE A 161 11.93 8.57 19.13
CA ILE A 161 12.13 9.83 18.42
C ILE A 161 13.50 9.82 17.77
N VAL A 162 13.55 10.10 16.48
CA VAL A 162 14.77 10.31 15.68
C VAL A 162 14.92 11.78 15.34
N GLU A 163 16.16 12.26 15.33
CA GLU A 163 16.51 13.59 14.84
C GLU A 163 16.87 13.51 13.35
N GLU A 164 16.30 14.38 12.55
CA GLU A 164 16.71 14.62 11.16
C GLU A 164 17.46 15.95 11.12
N PRO A 165 18.80 15.95 10.90
CA PRO A 165 19.59 17.16 10.92
C PRO A 165 19.04 18.26 9.99
N GLY A 166 18.87 19.47 10.55
CA GLY A 166 18.32 20.63 9.83
C GLY A 166 16.82 20.64 9.59
N LYS A 167 16.07 19.59 10.01
CA LYS A 167 14.62 19.52 9.83
C LYS A 167 13.85 19.40 11.16
N GLY A 168 14.48 18.89 12.22
CA GLY A 168 13.87 18.67 13.53
C GLY A 168 13.75 17.20 13.89
N PHE A 169 12.73 16.87 14.68
CA PHE A 169 12.55 15.53 15.23
C PHE A 169 11.33 14.84 14.64
N ARG A 170 11.37 13.52 14.53
CA ARG A 170 10.22 12.73 14.09
C ARG A 170 10.01 11.52 14.99
N ARG A 171 8.74 11.19 15.20
CA ARG A 171 8.39 9.93 15.84
C ARG A 171 8.65 8.78 14.87
N ILE A 172 9.22 7.69 15.41
CA ILE A 172 9.33 6.43 14.69
C ILE A 172 8.53 5.36 15.42
N VAL A 173 8.01 4.42 14.65
CA VAL A 173 7.18 3.32 15.14
C VAL A 173 7.66 1.99 14.54
N SER A 174 7.29 0.90 15.18
CA SER A 174 7.55 -0.44 14.67
C SER A 174 6.82 -0.66 13.34
N ALA A 175 7.47 -1.36 12.42
CA ALA A 175 6.91 -1.71 11.12
C ALA A 175 7.18 -3.20 10.82
N PRO A 176 6.51 -4.13 11.54
CA PRO A 176 6.68 -5.57 11.34
C PRO A 176 6.19 -6.01 9.97
N ASN A 177 6.66 -7.18 9.54
CA ASN A 177 6.22 -7.79 8.29
C ASN A 177 4.79 -8.35 8.41
N PRO A 178 3.98 -8.27 7.33
CA PRO A 178 2.66 -8.89 7.28
C PRO A 178 2.81 -10.43 7.24
N VAL A 179 2.11 -11.13 8.13
CA VAL A 179 2.06 -12.61 8.16
C VAL A 179 0.89 -13.12 7.34
N SER A 180 -0.33 -12.65 7.64
CA SER A 180 -1.56 -13.05 6.94
C SER A 180 -2.61 -11.94 7.01
N ILE A 181 -3.58 -11.99 6.09
CA ILE A 181 -4.70 -11.06 6.02
C ILE A 181 -5.93 -11.75 6.61
N VAL A 182 -6.50 -11.17 7.66
CA VAL A 182 -7.63 -11.81 8.39
C VAL A 182 -8.87 -11.93 7.50
N GLU A 183 -9.24 -10.87 6.77
CA GLU A 183 -10.45 -10.82 5.95
C GLU A 183 -10.22 -11.32 4.51
N ILE A 184 -9.20 -12.17 4.28
CA ILE A 184 -8.81 -12.61 2.93
C ILE A 184 -9.93 -13.36 2.20
N ASP A 185 -10.73 -14.17 2.90
CA ASP A 185 -11.81 -14.91 2.29
C ASP A 185 -12.94 -13.99 1.81
N ALA A 186 -13.24 -12.92 2.55
CA ALA A 186 -14.19 -11.89 2.11
C ALA A 186 -13.68 -11.15 0.88
N ILE A 187 -12.39 -10.80 0.85
CA ILE A 187 -11.74 -10.16 -0.29
C ILE A 187 -11.84 -11.06 -1.54
N LYS A 188 -11.52 -12.35 -1.40
CA LYS A 188 -11.62 -13.32 -2.49
C LYS A 188 -13.06 -13.46 -3.00
N ALA A 189 -14.02 -13.61 -2.09
CA ALA A 189 -15.44 -13.75 -2.46
C ALA A 189 -15.95 -12.54 -3.27
N LEU A 190 -15.56 -11.32 -2.88
CA LEU A 190 -15.92 -10.11 -3.61
C LEU A 190 -15.25 -10.06 -5.01
N LEU A 191 -13.98 -10.44 -5.11
CA LEU A 191 -13.27 -10.52 -6.40
C LEU A 191 -13.89 -11.60 -7.29
N ASP A 192 -14.24 -12.76 -6.77
CA ASP A 192 -14.88 -13.85 -7.51
C ASP A 192 -16.28 -13.44 -8.01
N ALA A 193 -16.97 -12.57 -7.27
CA ALA A 193 -18.21 -11.93 -7.70
C ALA A 193 -17.99 -10.74 -8.67
N ASP A 194 -16.77 -10.59 -9.20
CA ASP A 194 -16.37 -9.52 -10.15
C ASP A 194 -16.54 -8.09 -9.59
N GLN A 195 -16.48 -7.92 -8.29
CA GLN A 195 -16.48 -6.62 -7.64
C GLN A 195 -15.08 -6.02 -7.60
N VAL A 196 -15.01 -4.71 -7.46
CA VAL A 196 -13.77 -3.97 -7.19
C VAL A 196 -13.58 -3.87 -5.68
N VAL A 197 -12.43 -4.31 -5.18
CA VAL A 197 -12.18 -4.39 -3.73
C VAL A 197 -11.10 -3.41 -3.32
N ILE A 198 -11.37 -2.60 -2.31
CA ILE A 198 -10.39 -1.76 -1.62
C ILE A 198 -10.14 -2.42 -0.26
N ALA A 199 -8.91 -2.86 -0.01
CA ALA A 199 -8.54 -3.58 1.21
C ALA A 199 -7.11 -3.27 1.66
N CYS A 200 -6.75 -3.64 2.86
CA CYS A 200 -5.41 -3.48 3.42
C CYS A 200 -4.89 -2.03 3.38
N GLY A 201 -5.77 -1.03 3.45
CA GLY A 201 -5.38 0.37 3.43
C GLY A 201 -4.36 0.70 4.51
N GLY A 202 -3.30 1.43 4.12
CA GLY A 202 -2.19 1.78 5.02
C GLY A 202 -1.29 0.61 5.44
N GLY A 203 -1.43 -0.54 4.79
CA GLY A 203 -0.77 -1.80 5.16
C GLY A 203 -1.64 -2.71 6.03
N GLY A 204 -2.88 -2.31 6.31
CA GLY A 204 -3.79 -3.03 7.19
C GLY A 204 -3.78 -2.52 8.64
N ILE A 205 -4.74 -2.98 9.42
CA ILE A 205 -4.78 -2.77 10.87
C ILE A 205 -3.88 -3.84 11.49
N PRO A 206 -2.74 -3.46 12.12
CA PRO A 206 -1.83 -4.46 12.67
C PRO A 206 -2.44 -5.12 13.91
N VAL A 207 -2.47 -6.46 13.91
CA VAL A 207 -3.01 -7.25 15.00
C VAL A 207 -2.06 -8.40 15.38
N LEU A 208 -2.06 -8.72 16.66
CA LEU A 208 -1.43 -9.92 17.20
C LEU A 208 -2.52 -10.97 17.43
N GLU A 209 -2.29 -12.16 16.95
CA GLU A 209 -3.16 -13.29 17.19
C GLU A 209 -2.80 -13.94 18.54
N GLN A 210 -3.76 -13.98 19.45
CA GLN A 210 -3.62 -14.57 20.78
C GLN A 210 -4.82 -15.50 21.03
N ASP A 211 -4.60 -16.80 20.89
CA ASP A 211 -5.66 -17.82 20.91
C ASP A 211 -6.79 -17.49 19.90
N ASN A 212 -7.97 -17.16 20.39
CA ASN A 212 -9.14 -16.79 19.58
C ASN A 212 -9.37 -15.27 19.51
N HIS A 213 -8.39 -14.46 19.93
CA HIS A 213 -8.53 -13.01 19.98
C HIS A 213 -7.51 -12.31 19.10
N LEU A 214 -7.97 -11.25 18.44
CA LEU A 214 -7.10 -10.32 17.73
C LEU A 214 -6.86 -9.09 18.61
N LYS A 215 -5.62 -8.88 19.02
CA LYS A 215 -5.21 -7.71 19.79
C LYS A 215 -4.50 -6.71 18.89
N GLY A 216 -4.99 -5.47 18.85
CA GLY A 216 -4.33 -4.41 18.09
C GLY A 216 -2.87 -4.21 18.53
N ALA A 217 -1.95 -4.19 17.57
CA ALA A 217 -0.54 -3.94 17.80
C ALA A 217 -0.22 -2.44 17.73
N SER A 218 0.73 -1.99 18.55
CA SER A 218 1.26 -0.61 18.51
C SER A 218 2.33 -0.49 17.40
N ALA A 219 1.90 -0.66 16.16
CA ALA A 219 2.75 -0.71 14.98
C ALA A 219 2.03 -0.10 13.77
N VAL A 220 2.74 0.05 12.67
CA VAL A 220 2.18 0.21 11.32
C VAL A 220 2.82 -0.85 10.42
N ILE A 221 2.17 -1.20 9.31
CA ILE A 221 2.71 -2.18 8.38
C ILE A 221 3.09 -1.45 7.09
N GLU A 222 4.18 -1.87 6.46
CA GLU A 222 4.59 -1.30 5.18
C GLU A 222 3.59 -1.72 4.08
N LYS A 223 2.90 -0.73 3.51
CA LYS A 223 1.83 -0.94 2.53
C LYS A 223 2.26 -1.82 1.35
N ASP A 224 3.48 -1.64 0.86
CA ASP A 224 3.93 -2.38 -0.32
C ASP A 224 4.14 -3.87 0.00
N LEU A 225 4.61 -4.19 1.21
CA LEU A 225 4.71 -5.60 1.68
C LEU A 225 3.34 -6.24 1.80
N THR A 226 2.36 -5.52 2.37
CA THR A 226 0.99 -6.02 2.46
C THR A 226 0.33 -6.12 1.08
N ALA A 227 0.65 -5.22 0.14
CA ALA A 227 0.17 -5.35 -1.24
C ALA A 227 0.67 -6.64 -1.90
N GLY A 228 1.94 -6.99 -1.69
CA GLY A 228 2.52 -8.27 -2.12
C GLY A 228 1.81 -9.45 -1.47
N LYS A 229 1.57 -9.39 -0.16
CA LYS A 229 0.85 -10.42 0.59
C LYS A 229 -0.59 -10.58 0.11
N MET A 230 -1.31 -9.49 -0.12
CA MET A 230 -2.66 -9.52 -0.68
C MET A 230 -2.66 -10.11 -2.11
N ALA A 231 -1.66 -9.79 -2.93
CA ALA A 231 -1.53 -10.36 -4.26
C ALA A 231 -1.25 -11.87 -4.21
N GLU A 232 -0.42 -12.32 -3.27
CA GLU A 232 -0.15 -13.74 -3.03
C GLU A 232 -1.42 -14.46 -2.59
N GLU A 233 -2.07 -14.00 -1.52
CA GLU A 233 -3.23 -14.67 -0.90
C GLU A 233 -4.50 -14.61 -1.75
N THR A 234 -4.66 -13.59 -2.61
CA THR A 234 -5.76 -13.53 -3.59
C THR A 234 -5.46 -14.29 -4.87
N ASP A 235 -4.30 -14.92 -4.97
CA ASP A 235 -3.83 -15.61 -6.17
C ASP A 235 -3.82 -14.71 -7.41
N ALA A 236 -3.34 -13.48 -7.26
CA ALA A 236 -3.24 -12.52 -8.35
C ALA A 236 -2.20 -12.93 -9.40
N ASP A 237 -2.41 -12.48 -10.63
CA ASP A 237 -1.47 -12.67 -11.75
C ASP A 237 -0.43 -11.55 -11.82
N MET A 238 -0.77 -10.38 -11.30
CA MET A 238 0.12 -9.22 -11.34
C MET A 238 -0.02 -8.34 -10.11
N LEU A 239 1.11 -7.89 -9.59
CA LEU A 239 1.21 -6.80 -8.60
C LEU A 239 1.60 -5.51 -9.31
N ILE A 240 0.80 -4.47 -9.21
CA ILE A 240 1.06 -3.14 -9.78
C ILE A 240 1.34 -2.16 -8.65
N ILE A 241 2.53 -1.60 -8.60
CA ILE A 241 2.92 -0.59 -7.62
C ILE A 241 2.99 0.76 -8.32
N LEU A 242 2.01 1.63 -8.03
CA LEU A 242 1.97 2.98 -8.56
C LEU A 242 2.72 3.95 -7.64
N THR A 243 3.73 4.62 -8.20
CA THR A 243 4.66 5.49 -7.48
C THR A 243 4.90 6.80 -8.25
N SER A 244 5.91 7.55 -7.86
CA SER A 244 6.22 8.86 -8.48
C SER A 244 7.17 8.77 -9.66
N VAL A 245 7.76 7.60 -9.91
CA VAL A 245 8.74 7.40 -10.99
C VAL A 245 8.16 6.52 -12.08
N GLU A 246 8.46 6.84 -13.32
CA GLU A 246 8.05 6.07 -14.49
C GLU A 246 8.79 4.73 -14.55
N LYS A 247 10.10 4.76 -14.35
CA LYS A 247 10.98 3.58 -14.25
C LYS A 247 11.84 3.67 -13.01
N VAL A 248 12.18 2.53 -12.46
CA VAL A 248 13.15 2.45 -11.37
C VAL A 248 14.55 2.62 -11.95
N LYS A 249 15.42 3.29 -11.20
CA LYS A 249 16.80 3.54 -11.59
C LYS A 249 17.78 2.88 -10.66
N ILE A 250 18.90 2.41 -11.20
CA ILE A 250 20.11 2.04 -10.45
C ILE A 250 21.20 3.09 -10.69
N HIS A 251 22.21 3.15 -9.80
CA HIS A 251 23.29 4.14 -9.82
C HIS A 251 22.79 5.59 -9.81
N MET A 252 21.68 5.87 -9.12
CA MET A 252 21.03 7.17 -9.10
C MET A 252 22.02 8.31 -8.75
N GLY A 253 22.05 9.34 -9.61
CA GLY A 253 22.94 10.49 -9.46
C GLY A 253 24.40 10.26 -9.87
N ARG A 254 24.73 9.11 -10.47
CA ARG A 254 26.06 8.79 -11.01
C ARG A 254 26.07 8.88 -12.55
N ALA A 255 27.26 8.91 -13.13
CA ALA A 255 27.42 8.97 -14.58
C ALA A 255 26.90 7.70 -15.32
N ASP A 256 26.81 6.60 -14.60
CA ASP A 256 26.30 5.31 -15.06
C ASP A 256 24.85 5.04 -14.61
N GLU A 257 24.08 6.08 -14.28
CA GLU A 257 22.64 5.99 -13.97
C GLU A 257 21.89 5.30 -15.11
N LYS A 258 21.07 4.31 -14.75
CA LYS A 258 20.37 3.49 -15.74
C LYS A 258 18.93 3.21 -15.29
N ASP A 259 18.00 3.38 -16.22
CA ASP A 259 16.61 2.96 -16.07
C ASP A 259 16.49 1.42 -16.17
N LEU A 260 15.71 0.84 -15.27
CA LEU A 260 15.35 -0.58 -15.32
C LEU A 260 14.07 -0.76 -16.14
N GLY A 261 14.13 -1.62 -17.13
CA GLY A 261 12.97 -2.10 -17.90
C GLY A 261 12.45 -3.43 -17.33
N GLU A 262 12.44 -4.48 -18.17
CA GLU A 262 12.14 -5.82 -17.74
C GLU A 262 13.40 -6.46 -17.13
N ILE A 263 13.26 -7.01 -15.92
CA ILE A 263 14.35 -7.68 -15.19
C ILE A 263 13.83 -8.99 -14.57
N THR A 264 14.75 -9.93 -14.36
CA THR A 264 14.46 -11.17 -13.64
C THR A 264 14.48 -10.96 -12.12
N VAL A 265 13.89 -11.90 -11.38
CA VAL A 265 13.97 -11.94 -9.91
C VAL A 265 15.42 -11.93 -9.43
N ASP A 266 16.31 -12.70 -10.04
CA ASP A 266 17.73 -12.77 -9.68
C ASP A 266 18.43 -11.40 -9.87
N GLN A 267 18.12 -10.71 -10.97
CA GLN A 267 18.65 -9.36 -11.19
C GLN A 267 18.11 -8.37 -10.14
N ALA A 268 16.81 -8.47 -9.79
CA ALA A 268 16.21 -7.63 -8.76
C ALA A 268 16.90 -7.84 -7.40
N LYS A 269 17.10 -9.10 -6.98
CA LYS A 269 17.82 -9.48 -5.76
C LYS A 269 19.24 -8.91 -5.74
N LYS A 270 19.98 -9.10 -6.82
CA LYS A 270 21.33 -8.57 -6.95
C LYS A 270 21.36 -7.05 -6.73
N TYR A 271 20.47 -6.29 -7.37
CA TYR A 271 20.40 -4.83 -7.18
C TYR A 271 20.00 -4.42 -5.78
N MET A 272 19.18 -5.24 -5.08
CA MET A 272 18.85 -5.02 -3.68
C MET A 272 20.08 -5.23 -2.78
N GLU A 273 20.83 -6.29 -2.98
CA GLU A 273 22.07 -6.61 -2.23
C GLU A 273 23.17 -5.56 -2.46
N GLU A 274 23.30 -5.04 -3.68
CA GLU A 274 24.22 -3.94 -4.04
C GLU A 274 23.80 -2.58 -3.47
N GLY A 275 22.62 -2.48 -2.82
CA GLY A 275 22.16 -1.27 -2.12
C GLY A 275 21.70 -0.14 -3.05
N HIS A 276 21.22 -0.45 -4.25
CA HIS A 276 20.75 0.56 -5.19
C HIS A 276 19.45 1.25 -4.78
N PHE A 277 18.68 0.66 -3.86
CA PHE A 277 17.34 1.11 -3.52
C PHE A 277 17.27 1.71 -2.11
N GLY A 278 16.67 2.91 -2.01
CA GLY A 278 16.46 3.55 -0.72
C GLY A 278 15.59 2.72 0.20
N VAL A 279 16.09 2.48 1.42
CA VAL A 279 15.52 1.56 2.44
C VAL A 279 14.05 1.88 2.76
N TYR A 280 13.69 3.17 2.80
CA TYR A 280 12.33 3.62 3.17
C TYR A 280 11.38 3.83 1.99
N ASN A 281 11.88 3.71 0.76
CA ASN A 281 11.13 4.08 -0.44
C ASN A 281 11.00 2.94 -1.44
N MET A 282 12.10 2.61 -2.12
CA MET A 282 12.09 1.66 -3.24
C MET A 282 12.34 0.22 -2.80
N LEU A 283 13.17 0.01 -1.77
CA LEU A 283 13.49 -1.33 -1.29
C LEU A 283 12.25 -2.13 -0.85
N PRO A 284 11.28 -1.58 -0.09
CA PRO A 284 10.05 -2.31 0.24
C PRO A 284 9.22 -2.73 -0.97
N LYS A 285 9.24 -1.92 -2.05
CA LYS A 285 8.54 -2.24 -3.32
C LYS A 285 9.20 -3.42 -4.03
N PHE A 286 10.53 -3.45 -4.04
CA PHE A 286 11.29 -4.55 -4.61
C PHE A 286 11.10 -5.83 -3.80
N ASN A 287 11.18 -5.76 -2.46
CA ASN A 287 10.91 -6.90 -1.58
C ASN A 287 9.52 -7.49 -1.86
N ALA A 288 8.49 -6.66 -1.87
CA ALA A 288 7.12 -7.10 -2.16
C ALA A 288 6.99 -7.72 -3.55
N SER A 289 7.63 -7.12 -4.56
CA SER A 289 7.58 -7.58 -5.94
C SER A 289 8.29 -8.92 -6.12
N VAL A 290 9.50 -9.05 -5.58
CA VAL A 290 10.31 -10.28 -5.66
C VAL A 290 9.58 -11.42 -4.96
N ASN A 291 9.15 -11.25 -3.71
CA ASN A 291 8.44 -12.28 -2.95
C ASN A 291 7.17 -12.76 -3.67
N PHE A 292 6.40 -11.83 -4.23
CA PHE A 292 5.18 -12.15 -4.96
C PHE A 292 5.47 -12.96 -6.24
N VAL A 293 6.47 -12.53 -7.03
CA VAL A 293 6.80 -13.19 -8.30
C VAL A 293 7.37 -14.58 -8.08
N GLU A 294 8.24 -14.76 -7.08
CA GLU A 294 8.82 -16.08 -6.74
C GLU A 294 7.77 -17.09 -6.26
N GLY A 295 6.68 -16.61 -5.65
CA GLY A 295 5.67 -17.49 -5.06
C GLY A 295 4.92 -18.38 -6.08
N ARG A 296 4.90 -18.02 -7.37
CA ARG A 296 4.24 -18.82 -8.43
C ARG A 296 4.75 -18.43 -9.82
N GLU A 297 5.02 -19.42 -10.65
CA GLU A 297 5.38 -19.22 -12.07
C GLU A 297 4.27 -18.46 -12.84
N GLY A 298 4.67 -17.57 -13.72
CA GLY A 298 3.78 -16.75 -14.55
C GLY A 298 3.28 -15.46 -13.89
N ARG A 299 3.60 -15.21 -12.62
CA ARG A 299 3.37 -13.92 -11.96
C ARG A 299 4.33 -12.85 -12.48
N SER A 300 3.90 -11.61 -12.40
CA SER A 300 4.76 -10.45 -12.67
C SER A 300 4.45 -9.29 -11.72
N ALA A 301 5.45 -8.44 -11.48
CA ALA A 301 5.26 -7.19 -10.77
C ALA A 301 5.64 -6.01 -11.66
N LEU A 302 4.83 -4.95 -11.65
CA LEU A 302 5.03 -3.73 -12.41
C LEU A 302 5.15 -2.54 -11.46
N ILE A 303 6.24 -1.80 -11.57
CA ILE A 303 6.46 -0.54 -10.85
C ILE A 303 6.49 0.58 -11.87
N THR A 304 5.57 1.55 -11.74
CA THR A 304 5.49 2.70 -12.66
C THR A 304 4.76 3.88 -12.03
N SER A 305 4.68 5.00 -12.75
CA SER A 305 3.89 6.17 -12.35
C SER A 305 2.43 6.06 -12.79
N TYR A 306 1.56 6.85 -12.14
CA TYR A 306 0.12 6.89 -12.45
C TYR A 306 -0.13 7.19 -13.92
N ASP A 307 0.53 8.23 -14.44
CA ASP A 307 0.31 8.73 -15.79
C ASP A 307 0.82 7.77 -16.86
N LYS A 308 1.66 6.79 -16.48
CA LYS A 308 2.31 5.84 -17.38
C LYS A 308 1.79 4.42 -17.31
N LEU A 309 0.77 4.14 -16.48
CA LEU A 309 0.27 2.79 -16.30
C LEU A 309 -0.17 2.13 -17.63
N ASN A 310 -0.94 2.84 -18.44
CA ASN A 310 -1.43 2.29 -19.70
C ASN A 310 -0.29 1.94 -20.68
N GLU A 311 0.70 2.82 -20.81
CA GLU A 311 1.91 2.58 -21.60
C GLU A 311 2.75 1.42 -21.04
N ALA A 312 2.84 1.32 -19.71
CA ALA A 312 3.56 0.26 -19.03
C ALA A 312 2.89 -1.12 -19.23
N LEU A 313 1.56 -1.20 -19.18
CA LEU A 313 0.81 -2.40 -19.47
C LEU A 313 0.95 -2.84 -20.94
N GLU A 314 1.32 -1.93 -21.83
CA GLU A 314 1.69 -2.19 -23.23
C GLU A 314 3.15 -2.61 -23.42
N GLY A 315 3.93 -2.63 -22.33
CA GLY A 315 5.36 -2.96 -22.39
C GLY A 315 6.25 -1.83 -22.93
N LYS A 316 5.71 -0.60 -23.05
CA LYS A 316 6.44 0.56 -23.61
C LYS A 316 7.32 1.23 -22.56
N THR A 317 6.97 1.13 -21.30
CA THR A 317 7.67 1.75 -20.16
C THR A 317 7.43 0.98 -18.87
N GLY A 318 7.86 1.54 -17.71
CA GLY A 318 7.78 0.91 -16.39
C GLY A 318 8.94 -0.04 -16.13
N THR A 319 9.04 -0.52 -14.89
CA THR A 319 9.96 -1.59 -14.47
C THR A 319 9.13 -2.84 -14.17
N VAL A 320 9.40 -3.92 -14.89
CA VAL A 320 8.71 -5.21 -14.75
C VAL A 320 9.66 -6.23 -14.16
N ILE A 321 9.23 -6.96 -13.14
CA ILE A 321 9.96 -8.08 -12.52
C ILE A 321 9.21 -9.37 -12.86
N ARG A 322 9.96 -10.36 -13.40
CA ARG A 322 9.44 -11.70 -13.79
C ARG A 322 10.37 -12.81 -13.37
#